data_03d670a04cb12e0ecbdfba091e211dc2
#
_entry.id   03d670a04cb12e0ecbdfba091e211dc2
#
_cell.length_a   1.000
_cell.length_b   1.000
_cell.length_c   1.000
_cell.angle_alpha   90.00
_cell.angle_beta   90.00
_cell.angle_gamma   90.00
#
_symmetry.space_group_name_H-M   'P 1'
#
loop_
_entity.id
_entity.type
_entity.pdbx_description
1 polymer ?
#
loop_
_entity_poly.entity_id
_entity_poly.type
_entity_poly.pdbx_seq_one_letter_code
_entity_poly.pdbx_strand_id
1 'polypeptide(L)'
;MCSSDLGNGLENVVLYLSEGYSGPATLSTTVPVFDQKNCMYTPHVLAMDVGQNFDVKTSDQTTHNIHPLPNPMTGNIPWNQSQPPGAAPVEKSWKAEEVIPVQCNIHPWMHGWFVVVKGPYATTDDSGNYTINNVPPGNYTVTAWQEEYGKQTQKVTVAAGGAGSANFTFKAK
;
A
#
# COMPACT_ATOMS: atom_id res chain seq x y z
N MET A 1 -10.48 -10.15 -12.93
CA MET A 1 -11.43 -10.90 -12.08
C MET A 1 -10.61 -11.46 -10.94
N CYS A 2 -10.70 -10.87 -9.75
CA CYS A 2 -10.07 -11.42 -8.57
C CYS A 2 -10.89 -12.62 -8.14
N SER A 3 -10.34 -13.81 -8.28
CA SER A 3 -11.01 -15.07 -7.93
C SER A 3 -10.84 -15.31 -6.44
N SER A 4 -11.72 -14.75 -5.62
CA SER A 4 -11.82 -15.12 -4.19
C SER A 4 -12.55 -16.45 -3.97
N ASP A 5 -13.09 -17.06 -5.02
CA ASP A 5 -14.01 -18.20 -4.90
C ASP A 5 -13.34 -19.57 -5.02
N LEU A 6 -12.01 -19.63 -5.17
CA LEU A 6 -11.27 -20.87 -5.36
C LEU A 6 -10.38 -21.27 -4.17
N GLY A 7 -10.56 -20.67 -3.00
CA GLY A 7 -9.75 -20.98 -1.82
C GLY A 7 -8.30 -20.45 -1.90
N ASN A 8 -7.99 -19.66 -2.91
CA ASN A 8 -6.75 -18.91 -2.98
C ASN A 8 -6.91 -17.63 -2.15
N GLY A 9 -5.86 -17.25 -1.43
CA GLY A 9 -5.86 -16.01 -0.66
C GLY A 9 -6.04 -14.77 -1.53
N LEU A 10 -6.40 -13.67 -0.92
CA LEU A 10 -6.54 -12.37 -1.59
C LEU A 10 -5.21 -11.63 -1.53
N GLU A 11 -4.60 -11.37 -2.68
CA GLU A 11 -3.39 -10.55 -2.81
C GLU A 11 -3.70 -9.05 -2.71
N ASN A 12 -2.67 -8.24 -2.53
CA ASN A 12 -2.76 -6.77 -2.49
C ASN A 12 -3.64 -6.23 -1.34
N VAL A 13 -3.84 -7.01 -0.28
CA VAL A 13 -4.42 -6.53 0.96
C VAL A 13 -3.32 -5.90 1.80
N VAL A 14 -3.50 -4.65 2.20
CA VAL A 14 -2.57 -3.99 3.13
C VAL A 14 -3.11 -4.10 4.55
N LEU A 15 -2.28 -4.66 5.44
CA LEU A 15 -2.59 -4.82 6.85
C LEU A 15 -1.67 -3.93 7.68
N TYR A 16 -2.23 -3.19 8.62
CA TYR A 16 -1.46 -2.27 9.47
C TYR A 16 -2.09 -2.10 10.84
N LEU A 17 -1.29 -1.64 11.80
CA LEU A 17 -1.77 -1.34 13.15
C LEU A 17 -2.41 0.04 13.16
N SER A 18 -3.74 0.10 13.13
CA SER A 18 -4.48 1.36 13.12
C SER A 18 -4.69 1.98 14.50
N GLU A 19 -4.57 1.16 15.57
CA GLU A 19 -4.66 1.61 16.96
C GLU A 19 -3.72 0.80 17.85
N GLY A 20 -3.33 1.41 18.97
CA GLY A 20 -2.49 0.77 20.00
C GLY A 20 -0.99 0.89 19.77
N TYR A 21 -0.55 1.20 18.55
CA TYR A 21 0.85 1.43 18.25
C TYR A 21 1.22 2.92 18.42
N SER A 22 2.19 3.19 19.25
CA SER A 22 2.71 4.55 19.54
C SER A 22 4.20 4.71 19.22
N GLY A 23 4.80 3.68 18.63
CA GLY A 23 6.21 3.71 18.20
C GLY A 23 6.45 4.63 17.00
N PRO A 24 7.71 4.81 16.63
CA PRO A 24 8.07 5.55 15.43
C PRO A 24 7.65 4.80 14.16
N ALA A 25 7.55 5.53 13.05
CA ALA A 25 7.46 4.92 11.73
C ALA A 25 8.67 4.01 11.48
N THR A 26 8.44 2.85 10.88
CA THR A 26 9.48 1.88 10.57
C THR A 26 9.94 2.08 9.13
N LEU A 27 10.68 3.16 8.88
CA LEU A 27 11.13 3.48 7.52
C LEU A 27 12.05 2.38 6.99
N SER A 28 11.77 1.94 5.78
CA SER A 28 12.62 0.99 5.07
C SER A 28 13.94 1.66 4.67
N THR A 29 15.04 0.93 4.83
CA THR A 29 16.36 1.35 4.30
C THR A 29 16.44 1.17 2.79
N THR A 30 15.59 0.34 2.21
CA THR A 30 15.46 0.17 0.76
C THR A 30 14.37 1.10 0.26
N VAL A 31 14.70 1.94 -0.72
CA VAL A 31 13.73 2.85 -1.35
C VAL A 31 12.73 2.01 -2.17
N PRO A 32 11.43 1.99 -1.82
CA PRO A 32 10.43 1.31 -2.62
C PRO A 32 10.30 1.92 -4.02
N VAL A 33 9.96 1.11 -4.99
CA VAL A 33 9.82 1.57 -6.39
C VAL A 33 8.40 1.34 -6.87
N PHE A 34 7.80 2.37 -7.46
CA PHE A 34 6.53 2.30 -8.18
C PHE A 34 6.80 2.45 -9.67
N ASP A 35 6.82 1.34 -10.39
CA ASP A 35 7.23 1.26 -11.80
C ASP A 35 6.04 1.28 -12.74
N GLN A 36 6.17 1.99 -13.83
CA GLN A 36 5.23 2.00 -14.95
C GLN A 36 5.76 1.01 -16.00
N LYS A 37 5.18 -0.18 -16.02
CA LYS A 37 5.64 -1.31 -16.82
C LYS A 37 4.47 -2.09 -17.43
N ASN A 38 4.55 -2.40 -18.73
CA ASN A 38 3.49 -3.09 -19.48
C ASN A 38 2.14 -2.36 -19.39
N CYS A 39 2.15 -1.02 -19.42
CA CYS A 39 0.96 -0.18 -19.23
C CYS A 39 0.20 -0.48 -17.94
N MET A 40 0.91 -0.80 -16.87
CA MET A 40 0.40 -1.01 -15.49
C MET A 40 1.32 -0.34 -14.50
N TYR A 41 0.81 -0.03 -13.32
CA TYR A 41 1.64 0.29 -12.15
C TYR A 41 2.05 -1.00 -11.44
N THR A 42 3.34 -1.13 -11.13
CA THR A 42 3.92 -2.29 -10.46
C THR A 42 4.78 -1.84 -9.26
N PRO A 43 4.48 -2.25 -8.03
CA PRO A 43 3.32 -3.07 -7.64
C PRO A 43 2.00 -2.30 -7.85
N HIS A 44 0.87 -3.02 -7.99
CA HIS A 44 -0.45 -2.41 -8.10
C HIS A 44 -0.83 -1.60 -6.84
N VAL A 45 -0.48 -2.11 -5.68
CA VAL A 45 -0.61 -1.45 -4.38
C VAL A 45 0.75 -1.30 -3.74
N LEU A 46 1.20 -0.07 -3.51
CA LEU A 46 2.44 0.21 -2.79
C LEU A 46 2.11 0.74 -1.40
N ALA A 47 2.35 -0.09 -0.38
CA ALA A 47 2.24 0.30 1.01
C ALA A 47 3.56 0.91 1.51
N MET A 48 3.47 1.93 2.37
CA MET A 48 4.63 2.59 2.94
C MET A 48 4.31 3.35 4.23
N ASP A 49 5.31 3.62 5.03
CA ASP A 49 5.19 4.52 6.18
C ASP A 49 5.14 6.00 5.76
N VAL A 50 4.48 6.81 6.59
CA VAL A 50 4.53 8.28 6.48
C VAL A 50 5.99 8.73 6.49
N GLY A 51 6.37 9.58 5.53
CA GLY A 51 7.73 10.09 5.38
C GLY A 51 8.71 9.14 4.67
N GLN A 52 8.29 7.93 4.30
CA GLN A 52 9.11 7.03 3.49
C GLN A 52 9.30 7.61 2.09
N ASN A 53 10.56 7.77 1.68
CA ASN A 53 10.88 8.06 0.29
C ASN A 53 10.63 6.84 -0.59
N PHE A 54 10.08 7.07 -1.77
CA PHE A 54 9.89 6.06 -2.81
C PHE A 54 10.20 6.65 -4.18
N ASP A 55 10.63 5.80 -5.10
CA ASP A 55 10.92 6.19 -6.48
C ASP A 55 9.74 5.85 -7.40
N VAL A 56 9.42 6.80 -8.27
CA VAL A 56 8.53 6.59 -9.42
C VAL A 56 9.39 6.53 -10.66
N LYS A 57 9.27 5.45 -11.43
CA LYS A 57 10.00 5.27 -12.70
C LYS A 57 9.12 4.71 -13.80
N THR A 58 9.63 4.69 -15.02
CA THR A 58 9.05 3.98 -16.15
C THR A 58 10.06 3.01 -16.73
N SER A 59 9.63 1.76 -16.94
CA SER A 59 10.39 0.72 -17.67
C SER A 59 9.82 0.44 -19.05
N ASP A 60 8.79 1.17 -19.45
CA ASP A 60 8.13 1.03 -20.76
C ASP A 60 8.79 1.88 -21.84
N GLN A 61 8.52 1.49 -23.11
CA GLN A 61 8.94 2.22 -24.30
C GLN A 61 7.85 3.23 -24.78
N THR A 62 6.86 3.51 -23.93
CA THR A 62 5.82 4.51 -24.18
C THR A 62 5.76 5.52 -23.06
N THR A 63 5.21 6.70 -23.35
CA THR A 63 5.04 7.74 -22.34
C THR A 63 3.85 7.41 -21.44
N HIS A 64 4.09 7.47 -20.16
CA HIS A 64 3.06 7.43 -19.11
C HIS A 64 3.01 8.74 -18.33
N ASN A 65 2.02 8.89 -17.50
CA ASN A 65 2.05 9.82 -16.39
C ASN A 65 1.53 9.15 -15.12
N ILE A 66 1.98 9.66 -14.00
CA ILE A 66 1.49 9.25 -12.70
C ILE A 66 0.79 10.45 -12.05
N HIS A 67 -0.47 10.24 -11.66
CA HIS A 67 -1.35 11.27 -11.10
C HIS A 67 -2.05 10.72 -9.85
N PRO A 68 -1.43 10.85 -8.66
CA PRO A 68 -2.08 10.54 -7.40
C PRO A 68 -3.15 11.59 -7.06
N LEU A 69 -4.25 11.12 -6.47
CA LEU A 69 -5.41 11.92 -6.10
C LEU A 69 -5.63 11.87 -4.58
N PRO A 70 -4.75 12.49 -3.76
CA PRO A 70 -4.96 12.54 -2.32
C PRO A 70 -6.17 13.38 -1.95
N ASN A 71 -6.77 13.07 -0.81
CA ASN A 71 -7.83 13.87 -0.21
C ASN A 71 -7.23 15.20 0.28
N PRO A 72 -7.75 16.36 -0.15
CA PRO A 72 -7.23 17.67 0.26
C PRO A 72 -7.21 17.91 1.78
N MET A 73 -8.01 17.15 2.54
CA MET A 73 -8.10 17.29 3.99
C MET A 73 -6.95 16.63 4.76
N THR A 74 -6.16 15.75 4.13
CA THR A 74 -5.05 15.04 4.79
C THR A 74 -3.75 15.85 4.86
N GLY A 75 -3.62 16.87 4.01
CA GLY A 75 -2.40 17.66 3.87
C GLY A 75 -1.38 17.05 2.89
N ASN A 76 -1.67 15.91 2.29
CA ASN A 76 -0.92 15.40 1.16
C ASN A 76 -1.20 16.26 -0.08
N ILE A 77 -0.16 16.59 -0.83
CA ILE A 77 -0.28 17.46 -2.00
C ILE A 77 -0.37 16.63 -3.27
N PRO A 78 -1.41 16.81 -4.10
CA PRO A 78 -1.49 16.12 -5.39
C PRO A 78 -0.38 16.60 -6.34
N TRP A 79 0.05 15.71 -7.22
CA TRP A 79 1.01 16.01 -8.26
C TRP A 79 0.71 15.18 -9.51
N ASN A 80 1.21 15.63 -10.66
CA ASN A 80 1.05 14.96 -11.93
C ASN A 80 2.38 15.01 -12.66
N GLN A 81 2.98 13.85 -12.91
CA GLN A 81 4.32 13.73 -13.47
C GLN A 81 4.30 12.89 -14.74
N SER A 82 4.66 13.49 -15.87
CA SER A 82 4.89 12.76 -17.12
C SER A 82 6.27 12.09 -17.10
N GLN A 83 6.33 10.85 -17.56
CA GLN A 83 7.55 10.08 -17.71
C GLN A 83 7.60 9.43 -19.12
N PRO A 84 8.32 10.05 -20.06
CA PRO A 84 8.63 9.43 -21.34
C PRO A 84 9.62 8.27 -21.18
N PRO A 85 9.79 7.40 -22.20
CA PRO A 85 10.81 6.36 -22.20
C PRO A 85 12.19 6.89 -21.81
N GLY A 86 12.86 6.18 -20.90
CA GLY A 86 14.19 6.57 -20.42
C GLY A 86 14.23 7.75 -19.46
N ALA A 87 13.09 8.26 -19.00
CA ALA A 87 13.06 9.30 -17.96
C ALA A 87 13.73 8.81 -16.68
N ALA A 88 14.47 9.69 -16.03
CA ALA A 88 15.06 9.39 -14.73
C ALA A 88 13.98 9.14 -13.68
N PRO A 89 14.21 8.25 -12.69
CA PRO A 89 13.32 8.10 -11.55
C PRO A 89 13.11 9.43 -10.82
N VAL A 90 11.93 9.58 -10.24
CA VAL A 90 11.56 10.76 -9.45
C VAL A 90 11.23 10.32 -8.04
N GLU A 91 12.02 10.81 -7.08
CA GLU A 91 11.78 10.55 -5.66
C GLU A 91 10.61 11.36 -5.13
N LYS A 92 9.74 10.71 -4.36
CA LYS A 92 8.56 11.29 -3.70
C LYS A 92 8.44 10.76 -2.28
N SER A 93 7.61 11.43 -1.46
CA SER A 93 7.18 10.95 -0.13
C SER A 93 5.81 11.54 0.22
N TRP A 94 5.10 10.90 1.14
CA TRP A 94 3.82 11.34 1.65
C TRP A 94 3.94 11.81 3.10
N LYS A 95 3.21 12.86 3.48
CA LYS A 95 3.32 13.52 4.78
C LYS A 95 2.28 13.04 5.81
N ALA A 96 1.22 12.39 5.35
CA ALA A 96 0.11 11.96 6.18
C ALA A 96 -0.41 10.58 5.78
N GLU A 97 -1.00 9.86 6.75
CA GLU A 97 -1.66 8.58 6.51
C GLU A 97 -2.84 8.74 5.57
N GLU A 98 -2.89 7.92 4.53
CA GLU A 98 -3.96 7.97 3.54
C GLU A 98 -3.90 6.76 2.62
N VAL A 99 -5.06 6.40 2.07
CA VAL A 99 -5.17 5.52 0.90
C VAL A 99 -5.40 6.39 -0.33
N ILE A 100 -4.40 6.49 -1.18
CA ILE A 100 -4.35 7.44 -2.30
C ILE A 100 -4.51 6.70 -3.61
N PRO A 101 -5.62 6.91 -4.35
CA PRO A 101 -5.74 6.36 -5.70
C PRO A 101 -4.76 7.05 -6.66
N VAL A 102 -4.25 6.27 -7.59
CA VAL A 102 -3.30 6.70 -8.62
C VAL A 102 -3.85 6.35 -9.98
N GLN A 103 -3.79 7.28 -10.92
CA GLN A 103 -4.23 7.07 -12.30
C GLN A 103 -3.19 7.55 -13.31
N CYS A 104 -3.26 7.00 -14.52
CA CYS A 104 -2.59 7.53 -15.69
C CYS A 104 -3.62 8.28 -16.56
N ASN A 105 -3.35 9.54 -16.91
CA ASN A 105 -4.25 10.34 -17.76
C ASN A 105 -4.16 9.96 -19.24
N ILE A 106 -3.11 9.20 -19.63
CA ILE A 106 -2.88 8.77 -21.00
C ILE A 106 -3.55 7.41 -21.25
N HIS A 107 -3.44 6.49 -20.27
CA HIS A 107 -3.95 5.12 -20.36
C HIS A 107 -5.03 4.92 -19.27
N PRO A 108 -6.32 5.08 -19.59
CA PRO A 108 -7.40 5.11 -18.59
C PRO A 108 -7.58 3.84 -17.75
N TRP A 109 -7.09 2.70 -18.26
CA TRP A 109 -7.12 1.41 -17.54
C TRP A 109 -5.98 1.26 -16.53
N MET A 110 -4.97 2.15 -16.57
CA MET A 110 -3.78 2.08 -15.73
C MET A 110 -4.04 2.83 -14.42
N HIS A 111 -4.27 2.08 -13.36
CA HIS A 111 -4.52 2.59 -12.02
C HIS A 111 -3.76 1.78 -10.96
N GLY A 112 -3.66 2.30 -9.76
CA GLY A 112 -3.01 1.69 -8.61
C GLY A 112 -3.24 2.50 -7.35
N TRP A 113 -2.54 2.14 -6.27
CA TRP A 113 -2.77 2.72 -4.96
C TRP A 113 -1.47 2.94 -4.19
N PHE A 114 -1.39 4.07 -3.49
CA PHE A 114 -0.48 4.23 -2.37
C PHE A 114 -1.28 4.05 -1.08
N VAL A 115 -0.80 3.18 -0.20
CA VAL A 115 -1.36 3.00 1.15
C VAL A 115 -0.34 3.48 2.15
N VAL A 116 -0.53 4.71 2.61
CA VAL A 116 0.38 5.39 3.53
C VAL A 116 -0.12 5.19 4.95
N VAL A 117 0.70 4.57 5.78
CA VAL A 117 0.36 4.18 7.15
C VAL A 117 1.39 4.72 8.14
N LYS A 118 1.16 4.54 9.42
CA LYS A 118 2.13 4.87 10.46
C LYS A 118 2.40 3.64 11.32
N GLY A 119 3.61 3.12 11.20
CA GLY A 119 4.06 1.95 11.97
C GLY A 119 4.02 0.65 11.19
N PRO A 120 4.17 -0.49 11.88
CA PRO A 120 4.32 -1.79 11.23
C PRO A 120 3.14 -2.17 10.33
N TYR A 121 3.45 -2.60 9.11
CA TYR A 121 2.48 -3.05 8.13
C TYR A 121 3.00 -4.26 7.35
N ALA A 122 2.13 -4.89 6.59
CA ALA A 122 2.44 -5.91 5.62
C ALA A 122 1.44 -5.86 4.46
N THR A 123 1.83 -6.40 3.31
CA THR A 123 0.93 -6.67 2.17
C THR A 123 0.84 -8.17 1.99
N THR A 124 -0.33 -8.69 1.66
CA THR A 124 -0.51 -10.12 1.41
C THR A 124 0.18 -10.56 0.13
N ASP A 125 0.73 -11.78 0.16
CA ASP A 125 1.19 -12.49 -1.03
C ASP A 125 0.01 -13.04 -1.86
N ASP A 126 0.32 -13.71 -2.98
CA ASP A 126 -0.66 -14.32 -3.90
C ASP A 126 -1.55 -15.39 -3.21
N SER A 127 -1.11 -15.90 -2.07
CA SER A 127 -1.85 -16.88 -1.26
C SER A 127 -2.64 -16.24 -0.11
N GLY A 128 -2.60 -14.91 0.00
CA GLY A 128 -3.27 -14.15 1.05
C GLY A 128 -2.56 -14.19 2.40
N ASN A 129 -1.32 -14.69 2.46
CA ASN A 129 -0.56 -14.71 3.70
C ASN A 129 0.15 -13.39 3.94
N TYR A 130 0.30 -13.04 5.21
CA TYR A 130 1.03 -11.87 5.63
C TYR A 130 1.73 -12.06 6.97
N THR A 131 2.74 -11.26 7.23
CA THR A 131 3.41 -11.18 8.54
C THR A 131 3.79 -9.73 8.82
N ILE A 132 3.26 -9.17 9.90
CA ILE A 132 3.70 -7.87 10.43
C ILE A 132 4.80 -8.13 11.46
N ASN A 133 6.02 -7.72 11.13
CA ASN A 133 7.19 -7.96 11.99
C ASN A 133 7.40 -6.83 13.01
N ASN A 134 8.17 -7.13 14.05
CA ASN A 134 8.63 -6.17 15.05
C ASN A 134 7.50 -5.45 15.81
N VAL A 135 6.38 -6.14 16.02
CA VAL A 135 5.26 -5.61 16.83
C VAL A 135 5.57 -5.85 18.32
N PRO A 136 5.68 -4.80 19.15
CA PRO A 136 5.88 -4.96 20.58
C PRO A 136 4.71 -5.69 21.26
N PRO A 137 4.89 -6.26 22.48
CA PRO A 137 3.77 -6.75 23.25
C PRO A 137 2.74 -5.65 23.52
N GLY A 138 1.45 -5.95 23.33
CA GLY A 138 0.39 -4.97 23.47
C GLY A 138 -0.94 -5.42 22.90
N ASN A 139 -1.92 -4.53 23.00
CA ASN A 139 -3.25 -4.70 22.40
C ASN A 139 -3.38 -3.74 21.22
N TYR A 140 -3.74 -4.27 20.09
CA TYR A 140 -3.77 -3.54 18.82
C TYR A 140 -5.10 -3.72 18.09
N THR A 141 -5.46 -2.74 17.27
CA THR A 141 -6.44 -2.93 16.21
C THR A 141 -5.68 -3.07 14.89
N VAL A 142 -5.79 -4.23 14.26
CA VAL A 142 -5.27 -4.47 12.91
C VAL A 142 -6.34 -4.09 11.91
N THR A 143 -6.01 -3.23 10.96
CA THR A 143 -6.86 -2.91 9.81
C THR A 143 -6.32 -3.64 8.59
N ALA A 144 -7.20 -4.33 7.87
CA ALA A 144 -6.96 -4.87 6.54
C ALA A 144 -7.73 -4.02 5.52
N TRP A 145 -7.02 -3.50 4.53
CA TRP A 145 -7.60 -2.72 3.44
C TRP A 145 -7.39 -3.42 2.10
N GLN A 146 -8.43 -3.42 1.28
CA GLN A 146 -8.40 -3.90 -0.09
C GLN A 146 -9.24 -2.96 -0.98
N GLU A 147 -8.81 -2.71 -2.20
CA GLU A 147 -9.37 -1.67 -3.09
C GLU A 147 -10.86 -1.85 -3.41
N GLU A 148 -11.32 -3.07 -3.64
CA GLU A 148 -12.72 -3.39 -3.99
C GLU A 148 -13.60 -3.55 -2.76
N TYR A 149 -13.04 -4.14 -1.68
CA TYR A 149 -13.81 -4.55 -0.50
C TYR A 149 -13.72 -3.54 0.66
N GLY A 150 -12.82 -2.56 0.56
CA GLY A 150 -12.64 -1.55 1.59
C GLY A 150 -11.88 -2.05 2.82
N LYS A 151 -12.27 -1.59 4.00
CA LYS A 151 -11.56 -1.86 5.26
C LYS A 151 -12.32 -2.83 6.15
N GLN A 152 -11.57 -3.70 6.82
CA GLN A 152 -12.03 -4.51 7.97
C GLN A 152 -11.05 -4.34 9.12
N THR A 153 -11.52 -4.49 10.35
CA THR A 153 -10.69 -4.35 11.56
C THR A 153 -10.85 -5.55 12.49
N GLN A 154 -9.77 -5.91 13.18
CA GLN A 154 -9.77 -6.95 14.21
C GLN A 154 -8.85 -6.56 15.37
N LYS A 155 -9.30 -6.82 16.60
CA LYS A 155 -8.46 -6.64 17.80
C LYS A 155 -7.54 -7.84 17.97
N VAL A 156 -6.27 -7.57 18.26
CA VAL A 156 -5.23 -8.58 18.44
C VAL A 156 -4.40 -8.23 19.66
N THR A 157 -4.13 -9.23 20.48
CA THR A 157 -3.19 -9.12 21.60
C THR A 157 -1.89 -9.84 21.23
N VAL A 158 -0.76 -9.14 21.37
CA VAL A 158 0.59 -9.69 21.23
C VAL A 158 1.17 -9.83 22.63
N ALA A 159 1.40 -11.07 23.09
CA ALA A 159 2.03 -11.36 24.38
C ALA A 159 3.55 -11.15 24.31
N ALA A 160 4.19 -10.96 25.48
CA ALA A 160 5.65 -10.88 25.55
C ALA A 160 6.29 -12.19 25.04
N GLY A 161 7.16 -12.09 24.04
CA GLY A 161 7.78 -13.25 23.38
C GLY A 161 6.84 -14.13 22.56
N GLY A 162 5.57 -13.69 22.35
CA GLY A 162 4.56 -14.40 21.59
C GLY A 162 4.25 -13.74 20.24
N ALA A 163 3.30 -14.33 19.52
CA ALA A 163 2.73 -13.78 18.30
C ALA A 163 1.22 -13.62 18.46
N GLY A 164 0.66 -12.60 17.81
CA GLY A 164 -0.78 -12.45 17.61
C GLY A 164 -1.16 -12.96 16.22
N SER A 165 -2.42 -13.33 16.03
CA SER A 165 -2.95 -13.70 14.72
C SER A 165 -4.28 -13.01 14.44
N ALA A 166 -4.50 -12.66 13.17
CA ALA A 166 -5.76 -12.13 12.69
C ALA A 166 -6.03 -12.71 11.29
N ASN A 167 -7.25 -13.15 11.05
CA ASN A 167 -7.68 -13.65 9.75
C ASN A 167 -8.85 -12.81 9.26
N PHE A 168 -8.77 -12.32 8.03
CA PHE A 168 -9.81 -11.49 7.43
C PHE A 168 -10.47 -12.24 6.29
N THR A 169 -11.77 -12.12 6.20
CA THR A 169 -12.55 -12.71 5.10
C THR A 169 -13.31 -11.60 4.39
N PHE A 170 -12.91 -11.31 3.17
CA PHE A 170 -13.62 -10.37 2.32
C PHE A 170 -14.70 -11.10 1.53
N LYS A 171 -15.89 -10.50 1.45
CA LYS A 171 -17.02 -11.05 0.69
C LYS A 171 -17.34 -10.10 -0.45
N ALA A 172 -17.56 -10.65 -1.63
CA ALA A 172 -18.12 -9.90 -2.74
C ALA A 172 -19.47 -9.28 -2.33
N LYS A 173 -19.70 -8.04 -2.74
CA LYS A 173 -20.97 -7.32 -2.54
C LYS A 173 -21.99 -7.76 -3.56
#